data_270c19901d752dc45debe3dcc4e11b1d
#
_entry.id   270c19901d752dc45debe3dcc4e11b1d
#
_cell.length_a   1.000
_cell.length_b   1.000
_cell.length_c   1.000
_cell.angle_alpha   90.00
_cell.angle_beta   90.00
_cell.angle_gamma   90.00
#
_symmetry.space_group_name_H-M   'P 1'
#
loop_
_entity.id
_entity.type
_entity.pdbx_description
1 polymer ?
#
loop_
_entity_poly.entity_id
_entity_poly.type
_entity_poly.pdbx_seq_one_letter_code
_entity_poly.pdbx_strand_id
1 'polypeptide(L)' 'MFQNKFHWLVTGGAGFIGSHIVHELVHQEQHVTVLDNLSGGKLENLADIKDKITFIQGDICDFQI' A
#
# COMPACT_ATOMS: atom_id res chain seq x y z
N MET A 1 9.98 -15.53 8.01
CA MET A 1 9.59 -14.27 7.44
C MET A 1 10.29 -14.00 6.12
N PHE A 2 10.18 -12.81 5.51
CA PHE A 2 10.78 -12.57 4.20
C PHE A 2 12.30 -12.46 4.33
N GLN A 3 13.03 -13.32 3.63
CA GLN A 3 14.49 -13.27 3.60
C GLN A 3 14.99 -12.36 2.48
N ASN A 4 14.18 -12.19 1.44
CA ASN A 4 14.48 -11.33 0.31
C ASN A 4 13.53 -10.14 0.32
N LYS A 5 13.97 -9.05 -0.29
CA LYS A 5 13.12 -7.87 -0.44
C LYS A 5 12.45 -7.93 -1.79
N PHE A 6 11.15 -7.72 -1.79
CA PHE A 6 10.33 -7.71 -2.99
C PHE A 6 9.65 -6.36 -3.11
N HIS A 7 9.21 -6.05 -4.30
CA HIS A 7 8.40 -4.87 -4.54
C HIS A 7 6.93 -5.32 -4.61
N TRP A 8 6.13 -4.82 -3.69
CA TRP A 8 4.73 -5.22 -3.56
C TRP A 8 3.82 -4.11 -4.06
N LEU A 9 2.83 -4.49 -4.83
CA LEU A 9 1.74 -3.58 -5.20
C LEU A 9 0.51 -4.01 -4.40
N VAL A 10 0.01 -3.11 -3.57
CA VAL A 10 -1.16 -3.39 -2.74
C VAL A 10 -2.29 -2.49 -3.20
N THR A 11 -3.31 -3.08 -3.82
CA THR A 11 -4.50 -2.33 -4.21
C THR A 11 -5.44 -2.26 -3.02
N GLY A 12 -6.06 -1.09 -2.80
CA GLY A 12 -6.90 -0.90 -1.64
C GLY A 12 -6.12 -0.81 -0.34
N GLY A 13 -4.83 -0.43 -0.42
CA GLY A 13 -3.96 -0.42 0.74
C GLY A 13 -4.29 0.65 1.78
N ALA A 14 -5.15 1.61 1.46
CA ALA A 14 -5.59 2.61 2.44
C ALA A 14 -6.85 2.18 3.19
N GLY A 15 -7.45 1.05 2.84
CA GLY A 15 -8.57 0.50 3.58
C GLY A 15 -8.13 -0.12 4.89
N PHE A 16 -9.10 -0.53 5.71
CA PHE A 16 -8.79 -1.05 7.04
C PHE A 16 -7.89 -2.30 6.97
N ILE A 17 -8.33 -3.29 6.20
CA ILE A 17 -7.57 -4.54 6.09
C ILE A 17 -6.29 -4.31 5.28
N GLY A 18 -6.39 -3.59 4.17
CA GLY A 18 -5.24 -3.33 3.31
C GLY A 18 -4.14 -2.58 4.02
N SER A 19 -4.50 -1.61 4.88
CA SER A 19 -3.51 -0.84 5.61
C SER A 19 -2.73 -1.72 6.60
N HIS A 20 -3.38 -2.70 7.20
CA HIS A 20 -2.67 -3.65 8.07
C HIS A 20 -1.64 -4.47 7.29
N ILE A 21 -1.99 -4.87 6.07
CA ILE A 21 -1.07 -5.60 5.21
C ILE A 21 0.13 -4.72 4.85
N VAL A 22 -0.14 -3.46 4.49
CA VAL A 22 0.92 -2.52 4.14
C VAL A 22 1.85 -2.30 5.31
N HIS A 23 1.30 -2.10 6.52
CA HIS A 23 2.12 -1.91 7.71
C HIS A 23 3.01 -3.12 7.96
N GLU A 24 2.48 -4.33 7.79
CA GLU A 24 3.28 -5.53 8.00
C GLU A 24 4.40 -5.64 6.98
N LEU A 25 4.12 -5.33 5.71
CA LEU A 25 5.14 -5.36 4.67
C LEU A 25 6.25 -4.34 4.94
N VAL A 26 5.87 -3.14 5.36
CA VAL A 26 6.85 -2.12 5.72
C VAL A 26 7.69 -2.56 6.92
N HIS A 27 7.04 -3.18 7.90
CA HIS A 27 7.73 -3.71 9.08
C HIS A 27 8.75 -4.77 8.69
N GLN A 28 8.48 -5.53 7.64
CA GLN A 28 9.39 -6.54 7.10
C GLN A 28 10.40 -5.94 6.12
N GLU A 29 10.48 -4.62 6.05
CA GLU A 29 11.43 -3.89 5.21
C GLU A 29 11.24 -4.16 3.72
N GLN A 30 10.01 -4.43 3.31
CA GLN A 30 9.68 -4.63 1.91
C GLN A 30 9.41 -3.28 1.22
N HIS A 31 9.59 -3.23 -0.09
CA HIS A 31 9.19 -2.08 -0.88
C HIS A 31 7.71 -2.19 -1.23
N VAL A 32 6.94 -1.17 -0.92
CA VAL A 32 5.49 -1.21 -1.11
C VAL A 32 5.02 -0.01 -1.91
N THR A 33 4.24 -0.28 -2.94
CA THR A 33 3.46 0.74 -3.64
C THR A 33 1.99 0.46 -3.36
N VAL A 34 1.27 1.49 -2.91
CA VAL A 34 -0.14 1.38 -2.61
C VAL A 34 -0.92 2.10 -3.70
N LEU A 35 -1.89 1.39 -4.29
CA LEU A 35 -2.83 1.96 -5.24
C LEU A 35 -4.22 1.94 -4.61
N ASP A 36 -4.83 3.10 -4.43
CA ASP A 36 -6.13 3.20 -3.80
C ASP A 36 -6.85 4.43 -4.34
N ASN A 37 -8.13 4.28 -4.66
CA ASN A 37 -8.94 5.40 -5.12
C ASN A 37 -9.55 6.17 -3.94
N LEU A 38 -9.32 5.71 -2.72
CA LEU A 38 -9.80 6.31 -1.48
C LEU A 38 -11.31 6.32 -1.33
N SER A 39 -12.02 5.49 -2.10
CA SER A 39 -13.48 5.42 -1.99
C SER A 39 -13.92 4.71 -0.71
N GLY A 40 -13.16 3.73 -0.26
CA GLY A 40 -13.45 2.99 0.97
C GLY A 40 -12.35 3.04 2.00
N GLY A 41 -11.27 3.77 1.71
CA GLY A 41 -10.13 3.88 2.59
C GLY A 41 -9.81 5.32 2.89
N LYS A 42 -8.85 5.53 3.80
CA LYS A 42 -8.43 6.85 4.19
C LYS A 42 -6.91 6.90 4.20
N LEU A 43 -6.37 7.97 3.63
CA LEU A 43 -4.93 8.14 3.59
C LEU A 43 -4.32 8.19 5.00
N GLU A 44 -5.07 8.67 5.97
CA GLU A 44 -4.62 8.74 7.35
C GLU A 44 -4.30 7.37 7.94
N ASN A 45 -4.87 6.29 7.37
CA ASN A 45 -4.53 4.93 7.80
C ASN A 45 -3.07 4.57 7.51
N LEU A 46 -2.41 5.32 6.63
CA LEU A 46 -1.04 5.10 6.23
C LEU A 46 -0.12 6.26 6.63
N ALA A 47 -0.64 7.20 7.41
CA ALA A 47 0.09 8.45 7.70
C ALA A 47 1.42 8.21 8.39
N ASP A 48 1.49 7.22 9.28
CA ASP A 48 2.71 6.94 10.04
C ASP A 48 3.80 6.23 9.22
N ILE A 49 3.45 5.71 8.05
CA ILE A 49 4.41 5.02 7.20
C ILE A 49 4.51 5.62 5.80
N LYS A 50 3.93 6.81 5.60
CA LYS A 50 3.87 7.39 4.26
C LYS A 50 5.25 7.61 3.64
N ASP A 51 6.27 7.81 4.45
CA ASP A 51 7.63 8.01 3.97
C ASP A 51 8.30 6.72 3.52
N LYS A 52 7.68 5.59 3.82
CA LYS A 52 8.25 4.27 3.55
C LYS A 52 7.52 3.55 2.42
N ILE A 53 6.52 4.20 1.82
CA ILE A 53 5.75 3.63 0.74
C ILE A 53 5.65 4.63 -0.41
N THR A 54 5.27 4.12 -1.58
CA THR A 54 4.85 4.96 -2.69
C THR A 54 3.34 4.87 -2.76
N PHE A 55 2.68 6.02 -2.74
CA PHE A 55 1.20 6.05 -2.81
C PHE A 55 0.75 6.61 -4.13
N ILE A 56 -0.13 5.89 -4.81
CA ILE A 56 -0.74 6.32 -6.06
C ILE A 56 -2.25 6.35 -5.85
N GLN A 57 -2.85 7.52 -5.97
CA GLN A 57 -4.29 7.63 -5.90
C GLN A 57 -4.87 7.34 -7.28
N GLY A 58 -5.66 6.30 -7.38
CA GLY A 58 -6.25 5.90 -8.63
C GLY A 58 -7.01 4.61 -8.51
N ASP A 59 -7.64 4.22 -9.61
CA ASP A 59 -8.38 2.98 -9.69
C ASP A 59 -7.60 2.02 -10.58
N ILE A 60 -7.58 0.76 -10.20
CA ILE A 60 -6.88 -0.25 -11.00
C ILE A 60 -7.44 -0.31 -12.42
N CYS A 61 -8.70 0.04 -12.60
CA CYS A 61 -9.34 0.09 -13.92
C CYS A 61 -8.77 1.16 -14.82
N ASP A 62 -8.06 2.15 -14.25
CA ASP A 62 -7.43 3.22 -15.01
C ASP A 62 -6.11 2.81 -15.62
N PHE A 63 -5.59 1.65 -15.25
CA PHE A 63 -4.30 1.17 -15.70
C PHE A 63 -4.49 0.13 -16.79
N GLN A 64 -3.96 0.44 -17.96
CA GLN A 64 -4.02 -0.49 -19.09
C GLN A 64 -2.67 -1.14 -19.28
N ILE A 65 -2.73 -2.41 -19.50
CA ILE A 65 -1.52 -3.22 -19.66
C ILE A 65 -1.38 -3.64 -21.10
#